data_7445e628bac3c3f0e62c6e1ad119a4a3
#
_entry.id   7445e628bac3c3f0e62c6e1ad119a4a3
#
_cell.length_a   1.000
_cell.length_b   1.000
_cell.length_c   1.000
_cell.angle_alpha   90.00
_cell.angle_beta   90.00
_cell.angle_gamma   90.00
#
_symmetry.space_group_name_H-M   'P 1'
#
loop_
_entity.id
_entity.type
_entity.pdbx_description
1 polymer ?
#
loop_
_entity_poly.entity_id
_entity_poly.type
_entity_poly.pdbx_seq_one_letter_code
_entity_poly.pdbx_strand_id
1 'polypeptide(L)'
;MFDAVTSRPNALGIVGVSWVSADMDGTVISKEEMRARSTANDTTMLEFNPAIKVMAVAGDGSVQAYKPYQAYIFDGRYPLFRSVYMITTTVGGTLNNAFYSFVTGMQGQKVIQLTGVLPAIVQPRMVNVSTAGAQ
;
A
#
# COMPACT_ATOMS: atom_id res chain seq x y z
N MET A 1 2.05 15.91 -12.50
CA MET A 1 2.98 15.95 -11.34
C MET A 1 4.27 15.20 -11.66
N PHE A 2 4.23 13.95 -12.10
CA PHE A 2 5.43 13.16 -12.42
C PHE A 2 6.32 13.83 -13.44
N ASP A 3 5.77 14.31 -14.56
CA ASP A 3 6.52 15.05 -15.59
C ASP A 3 7.22 16.29 -15.03
N ALA A 4 6.59 16.97 -14.09
CA ALA A 4 7.18 18.16 -13.47
C ALA A 4 8.36 17.81 -12.54
N VAL A 5 8.31 16.64 -11.88
CA VAL A 5 9.40 16.17 -11.00
C VAL A 5 10.54 15.59 -11.82
N THR A 6 10.25 14.87 -12.89
CA THR A 6 11.27 14.25 -13.76
C THR A 6 11.99 15.28 -14.64
N SER A 7 11.29 16.34 -15.05
CA SER A 7 11.86 17.38 -15.95
C SER A 7 12.62 18.49 -15.23
N ARG A 8 12.48 18.62 -13.92
CA ARG A 8 13.11 19.71 -13.14
C ARG A 8 14.05 19.17 -12.09
N PRO A 9 15.34 19.48 -12.15
CA PRO A 9 16.27 19.15 -11.08
C PRO A 9 15.83 19.85 -9.78
N ASN A 10 15.92 19.13 -8.67
CA ASN A 10 15.53 19.60 -7.32
C ASN A 10 14.01 19.81 -7.10
N ALA A 11 13.16 19.28 -7.97
CA ALA A 11 11.72 19.28 -7.73
C ALA A 11 11.31 18.19 -6.73
N LEU A 12 10.40 18.52 -5.83
CA LEU A 12 9.76 17.58 -4.90
C LEU A 12 8.28 17.47 -5.22
N GLY A 13 7.77 16.25 -5.23
CA GLY A 13 6.35 15.95 -5.39
C GLY A 13 5.79 15.28 -4.14
N ILE A 14 4.56 15.60 -3.79
CA ILE A 14 3.81 14.92 -2.71
C ILE A 14 2.63 14.21 -3.36
N VAL A 15 2.56 12.90 -3.19
CA VAL A 15 1.55 12.06 -3.83
C VAL A 15 1.21 10.87 -2.92
N GLY A 16 0.03 10.30 -3.07
CA GLY A 16 -0.33 9.07 -2.36
C GLY A 16 0.58 7.90 -2.80
N VAL A 17 0.92 7.03 -1.86
CA VAL A 17 1.83 5.89 -2.10
C VAL A 17 1.35 4.98 -3.22
N SER A 18 0.04 4.80 -3.37
CA SER A 18 -0.57 4.02 -4.44
C SER A 18 -0.24 4.49 -5.86
N TRP A 19 0.13 5.77 -6.03
CA TRP A 19 0.51 6.33 -7.33
C TRP A 19 2.00 6.15 -7.67
N VAL A 20 2.81 5.76 -6.70
CA VAL A 20 4.27 5.59 -6.84
C VAL A 20 4.66 4.12 -6.90
N SER A 21 3.72 3.22 -6.61
CA SER A 21 3.90 1.79 -6.78
C SER A 21 4.05 1.46 -8.26
N ALA A 22 5.01 0.61 -8.60
CA ALA A 22 5.26 0.17 -9.98
C ALA A 22 4.03 -0.50 -10.61
N ASP A 23 3.19 -1.11 -9.78
CA ASP A 23 1.94 -1.76 -10.20
C ASP A 23 0.85 -0.77 -10.63
N MET A 24 1.00 0.52 -10.37
CA MET A 24 0.02 1.57 -10.69
C MET A 24 0.41 2.40 -11.91
N ASP A 25 1.30 1.90 -12.76
CA ASP A 25 1.75 2.55 -14.00
C ASP A 25 0.66 2.63 -15.10
N GLY A 26 -0.61 2.73 -14.68
CA GLY A 26 -1.77 2.79 -15.56
C GLY A 26 -2.13 1.45 -16.20
N THR A 27 -1.38 0.41 -15.92
CA THR A 27 -1.70 -0.94 -16.33
C THR A 27 -2.82 -1.46 -15.44
N VAL A 28 -4.00 -1.59 -16.01
CA VAL A 28 -5.11 -2.28 -15.34
C VAL A 28 -4.67 -3.73 -15.14
N ILE A 29 -4.28 -4.06 -13.92
CA ILE A 29 -3.96 -5.44 -13.54
C ILE A 29 -5.16 -6.31 -13.91
N SER A 30 -4.96 -7.34 -14.70
CA SER A 30 -6.04 -8.22 -15.13
C SER A 30 -6.65 -8.90 -13.90
N LYS A 31 -7.93 -9.27 -14.02
CA LYS A 31 -8.68 -9.94 -12.94
C LYS A 31 -8.01 -11.25 -12.52
N GLU A 32 -7.40 -11.93 -13.48
CA GLU A 32 -6.67 -13.18 -13.32
C GLU A 32 -5.35 -12.97 -12.58
N GLU A 33 -4.65 -11.91 -12.91
CA GLU A 33 -3.37 -11.55 -12.26
C GLU A 33 -3.58 -11.09 -10.82
N MET A 34 -4.62 -10.31 -10.56
CA MET A 34 -5.00 -9.92 -9.19
C MET A 34 -5.39 -11.15 -8.35
N ARG A 35 -6.10 -12.11 -8.94
CA ARG A 35 -6.41 -13.39 -8.27
C ARG A 35 -5.16 -14.22 -7.99
N ALA A 36 -4.25 -14.33 -8.96
CA ALA A 36 -3.01 -15.07 -8.81
C ALA A 36 -2.15 -14.47 -7.69
N ARG A 37 -1.96 -13.16 -7.65
CA ARG A 37 -1.27 -12.44 -6.58
C ARG A 37 -1.95 -12.61 -5.22
N SER A 38 -3.29 -12.53 -5.21
CA SER A 38 -4.07 -12.76 -4.00
C SER A 38 -3.91 -14.18 -3.45
N THR A 39 -3.82 -15.18 -4.33
CA THR A 39 -3.66 -16.59 -3.96
C THR A 39 -2.22 -16.87 -3.52
N ALA A 40 -1.23 -16.30 -4.18
CA ALA A 40 0.18 -16.44 -3.83
C ALA A 40 0.55 -15.73 -2.52
N ASN A 41 -0.37 -14.94 -1.95
CA ASN A 41 -0.13 -14.12 -0.76
C ASN A 41 1.12 -13.21 -0.90
N ASP A 42 1.39 -12.82 -2.14
CA ASP A 42 2.56 -12.03 -2.50
C ASP A 42 2.34 -10.57 -2.11
N THR A 43 2.84 -10.22 -0.94
CA THR A 43 2.86 -8.86 -0.41
C THR A 43 4.21 -8.17 -0.61
N THR A 44 5.13 -8.81 -1.35
CA THR A 44 6.51 -8.33 -1.51
C THR A 44 6.65 -7.19 -2.50
N MET A 45 5.61 -6.83 -3.20
CA MET A 45 5.66 -6.02 -4.41
C MET A 45 5.28 -4.56 -4.20
N LEU A 46 5.79 -3.91 -3.17
CA LEU A 46 5.90 -2.46 -3.18
C LEU A 46 7.25 -2.04 -3.76
N GLU A 47 7.50 -2.45 -5.00
CA GLU A 47 8.56 -1.82 -5.79
C GLU A 47 8.05 -0.45 -6.25
N PHE A 48 8.75 0.58 -5.82
CA PHE A 48 8.50 1.92 -6.31
C PHE A 48 9.00 2.04 -7.76
N ASN A 49 8.28 2.81 -8.57
CA ASN A 49 8.69 3.10 -9.93
C ASN A 49 10.16 3.57 -9.96
N PRO A 50 11.05 2.88 -10.68
CA PRO A 50 12.49 3.19 -10.69
C PRO A 50 12.82 4.57 -11.27
N ALA A 51 11.91 5.16 -12.06
CA ALA A 51 12.07 6.51 -12.59
C ALA A 51 11.91 7.62 -11.53
N ILE A 52 11.41 7.26 -10.32
CA ILE A 52 11.13 8.22 -9.26
C ILE A 52 11.87 7.81 -7.99
N LYS A 53 12.62 8.74 -7.42
CA LYS A 53 13.26 8.52 -6.13
C LYS A 53 12.29 8.81 -4.99
N VAL A 54 11.76 7.75 -4.36
CA VAL A 54 10.96 7.90 -3.14
C VAL A 54 11.88 8.19 -1.98
N MET A 55 11.66 9.34 -1.34
CA MET A 55 12.47 9.80 -0.22
C MET A 55 12.05 9.12 1.08
N ALA A 56 13.04 8.87 1.93
CA ALA A 56 12.79 8.53 3.32
C ALA A 56 12.59 9.82 4.13
N VAL A 57 11.70 9.77 5.11
CA VAL A 57 11.36 10.91 5.98
C VAL A 57 11.61 10.52 7.42
N ALA A 58 12.28 11.40 8.16
CA ALA A 58 12.47 11.27 9.60
C ALA A 58 11.31 11.93 10.33
N GLY A 59 10.83 11.29 11.39
CA GLY A 59 9.90 11.92 12.33
C GLY A 59 10.59 12.98 13.18
N ASP A 60 9.80 13.80 13.86
CA ASP A 60 10.34 14.83 14.77
C ASP A 60 11.18 14.20 15.89
N GLY A 61 12.39 14.72 16.06
CA GLY A 61 13.35 14.18 17.03
C GLY A 61 14.01 12.84 16.64
N SER A 62 13.72 12.29 15.45
CA SER A 62 14.32 11.04 14.98
C SER A 62 15.50 11.32 14.04
N VAL A 63 16.62 10.64 14.28
CA VAL A 63 17.80 10.67 13.39
C VAL A 63 17.59 9.75 12.18
N GLN A 64 16.76 8.72 12.33
CA GLN A 64 16.55 7.72 11.30
C GLN A 64 15.34 8.05 10.45
N ALA A 65 15.53 8.03 9.12
CA ALA A 65 14.49 8.26 8.13
C ALA A 65 13.98 6.93 7.56
N TYR A 66 12.67 6.85 7.33
CA TYR A 66 12.00 5.67 6.79
C TYR A 66 11.25 5.99 5.51
N LYS A 67 11.16 5.02 4.59
CA LYS A 67 10.32 5.10 3.40
C LYS A 67 8.87 4.73 3.74
N PRO A 68 7.88 5.10 2.90
CA PRO A 68 6.45 4.86 3.17
C PRO A 68 6.04 3.39 2.95
N TYR A 69 6.79 2.45 3.49
CA TYR A 69 6.38 1.05 3.50
C TYR A 69 5.30 0.80 4.55
N GLN A 70 4.38 -0.09 4.25
CA GLN A 70 3.25 -0.42 5.12
C GLN A 70 3.68 -0.74 6.56
N ALA A 71 4.79 -1.48 6.74
CA ALA A 71 5.32 -1.80 8.05
C ALA A 71 5.72 -0.56 8.87
N TYR A 72 6.35 0.42 8.22
CA TYR A 72 6.77 1.66 8.90
C TYR A 72 5.64 2.65 9.13
N ILE A 73 4.58 2.56 8.32
CA ILE A 73 3.33 3.31 8.56
C ILE A 73 2.59 2.67 9.74
N PHE A 74 2.53 1.34 9.78
CA PHE A 74 1.84 0.58 10.83
C PHE A 74 2.43 0.83 12.21
N ASP A 75 3.74 0.83 12.34
CA ASP A 75 4.42 1.04 13.62
C ASP A 75 4.72 2.51 13.95
N GLY A 76 4.25 3.44 13.10
CA GLY A 76 4.35 4.89 13.32
C GLY A 76 5.73 5.49 13.06
N ARG A 77 6.69 4.72 12.51
CA ARG A 77 8.03 5.23 12.17
C ARG A 77 8.03 6.17 10.97
N TYR A 78 7.11 6.00 10.02
CA TYR A 78 6.93 6.92 8.91
C TYR A 78 5.90 7.99 9.29
N PRO A 79 6.27 9.29 9.34
CA PRO A 79 5.44 10.32 9.96
C PRO A 79 4.34 10.87 9.03
N LEU A 80 4.50 10.77 7.71
CA LEU A 80 3.59 11.39 6.75
C LEU A 80 2.52 10.39 6.29
N PHE A 81 1.55 10.10 7.13
CA PHE A 81 0.41 9.27 6.79
C PHE A 81 -0.92 9.95 7.10
N ARG A 82 -1.97 9.48 6.46
CA ARG A 82 -3.35 9.92 6.73
C ARG A 82 -4.27 8.70 6.71
N SER A 83 -5.31 8.75 7.53
CA SER A 83 -6.39 7.77 7.49
C SER A 83 -7.42 8.14 6.43
N VAL A 84 -7.91 7.13 5.72
CA VAL A 84 -9.04 7.25 4.79
C VAL A 84 -10.23 6.55 5.42
N TYR A 85 -11.33 7.26 5.55
CA TYR A 85 -12.55 6.75 6.16
C TYR A 85 -13.61 6.52 5.10
N MET A 86 -14.32 5.42 5.23
CA MET A 86 -15.51 5.13 4.45
C MET A 86 -16.74 5.34 5.33
N ILE A 87 -17.64 6.21 4.88
CA ILE A 87 -18.86 6.56 5.61
C ILE A 87 -20.06 6.14 4.77
N THR A 88 -21.03 5.44 5.39
CA THR A 88 -22.32 5.17 4.78
C THR A 88 -23.35 6.14 5.36
N THR A 89 -24.04 6.85 4.48
CA THR A 89 -25.03 7.87 4.86
C THR A 89 -26.48 7.39 4.66
N THR A 90 -26.66 6.23 4.04
CA THR A 90 -27.97 5.68 3.72
C THR A 90 -28.23 4.41 4.52
N VAL A 91 -29.32 4.39 5.25
CA VAL A 91 -29.81 3.20 5.96
C VAL A 91 -30.69 2.39 4.99
N GLY A 92 -30.41 1.10 4.80
CA GLY A 92 -31.31 0.18 4.12
C GLY A 92 -31.05 -0.09 2.64
N GLY A 93 -29.98 0.44 2.03
CA GLY A 93 -29.60 0.08 0.65
C GLY A 93 -28.80 -1.22 0.60
N THR A 94 -29.31 -2.27 -0.06
CA THR A 94 -28.60 -3.56 -0.17
C THR A 94 -27.24 -3.45 -0.87
N LEU A 95 -27.14 -2.65 -1.94
CA LEU A 95 -25.88 -2.45 -2.66
C LEU A 95 -24.85 -1.70 -1.84
N ASN A 96 -25.26 -0.63 -1.16
CA ASN A 96 -24.36 0.17 -0.31
C ASN A 96 -23.83 -0.65 0.86
N ASN A 97 -24.70 -1.44 1.49
CA ASN A 97 -24.30 -2.31 2.59
C ASN A 97 -23.39 -3.45 2.12
N ALA A 98 -23.66 -4.03 0.95
CA ALA A 98 -22.82 -5.06 0.36
C ALA A 98 -21.43 -4.51 0.01
N PHE A 99 -21.34 -3.33 -0.60
CA PHE A 99 -20.07 -2.69 -0.91
C PHE A 99 -19.29 -2.32 0.36
N TYR A 100 -19.97 -1.74 1.36
CA TYR A 100 -19.35 -1.44 2.65
C TYR A 100 -18.80 -2.72 3.31
N SER A 101 -19.58 -3.78 3.36
CA SER A 101 -19.17 -5.06 3.93
C SER A 101 -18.02 -5.71 3.15
N PHE A 102 -18.00 -5.54 1.82
CA PHE A 102 -16.89 -6.00 1.01
C PHE A 102 -15.60 -5.23 1.35
N VAL A 103 -15.64 -3.89 1.32
CA VAL A 103 -14.45 -3.05 1.57
C VAL A 103 -13.90 -3.25 2.98
N THR A 104 -14.77 -3.34 3.98
CA THR A 104 -14.38 -3.54 5.38
C THR A 104 -14.05 -5.01 5.72
N GLY A 105 -14.47 -5.94 4.87
CA GLY A 105 -14.20 -7.37 5.03
C GLY A 105 -12.78 -7.76 4.58
N MET A 106 -12.38 -8.98 4.92
CA MET A 106 -11.03 -9.50 4.66
C MET A 106 -10.63 -9.42 3.19
N GLN A 107 -11.53 -9.67 2.26
CA GLN A 107 -11.24 -9.64 0.83
C GLN A 107 -10.94 -8.21 0.34
N GLY A 108 -11.77 -7.24 0.73
CA GLY A 108 -11.55 -5.84 0.40
C GLY A 108 -10.27 -5.28 1.02
N GLN A 109 -10.00 -5.62 2.28
CA GLN A 109 -8.77 -5.22 2.96
C GLN A 109 -7.52 -5.83 2.31
N LYS A 110 -7.61 -7.04 1.78
CA LYS A 110 -6.55 -7.66 1.00
C LYS A 110 -6.30 -6.93 -0.33
N VAL A 111 -7.35 -6.51 -1.02
CA VAL A 111 -7.23 -5.68 -2.23
C VAL A 111 -6.55 -4.35 -1.89
N ILE A 112 -6.96 -3.68 -0.83
CA ILE A 112 -6.32 -2.44 -0.35
C ILE A 112 -4.83 -2.66 -0.07
N GLN A 113 -4.48 -3.76 0.60
CA GLN A 113 -3.09 -4.11 0.88
C GLN A 113 -2.25 -4.27 -0.39
N LEU A 114 -2.82 -4.88 -1.44
CA LEU A 114 -2.15 -5.08 -2.73
C LEU A 114 -1.90 -3.76 -3.49
N THR A 115 -2.65 -2.71 -3.22
CA THR A 115 -2.41 -1.37 -3.80
C THR A 115 -1.32 -0.58 -3.06
N GLY A 116 -0.65 -1.18 -2.09
CA GLY A 116 0.38 -0.52 -1.31
C GLY A 116 -0.14 0.34 -0.14
N VAL A 117 -1.45 0.46 -0.01
CA VAL A 117 -2.08 1.18 1.11
C VAL A 117 -2.16 0.25 2.32
N LEU A 118 -1.87 0.78 3.51
CA LEU A 118 -2.00 0.01 4.75
C LEU A 118 -3.49 -0.29 5.02
N PRO A 119 -3.91 -1.56 5.08
CA PRO A 119 -5.29 -1.90 5.40
C PRO A 119 -5.60 -1.61 6.87
N ALA A 120 -6.86 -1.31 7.17
CA ALA A 120 -7.31 -1.11 8.56
C ALA A 120 -7.25 -2.41 9.39
N ILE A 121 -7.41 -3.56 8.72
CA ILE A 121 -7.27 -4.89 9.32
C ILE A 121 -6.00 -5.52 8.76
N VAL A 122 -4.93 -5.49 9.54
CA VAL A 122 -3.67 -6.13 9.17
C VAL A 122 -3.78 -7.64 9.39
N GLN A 123 -3.58 -8.40 8.34
CA GLN A 123 -3.52 -9.86 8.45
C GLN A 123 -2.08 -10.28 8.81
N PRO A 124 -1.88 -11.02 9.89
CA PRO A 124 -0.55 -11.54 10.23
C PRO A 124 -0.09 -12.50 9.13
N ARG A 125 1.12 -12.27 8.62
CA ARG A 125 1.77 -13.17 7.68
C ARG A 125 2.45 -14.30 8.47
N MET A 126 2.02 -15.53 8.27
CA MET A 126 2.79 -16.68 8.74
C MET A 126 3.93 -16.96 7.74
N VAL A 127 5.14 -16.69 8.15
CA VAL A 127 6.33 -17.07 7.40
C VAL A 127 6.84 -18.40 7.97
N ASN A 128 6.68 -19.47 7.24
CA ASN A 128 7.35 -20.73 7.55
C ASN A 128 8.84 -20.57 7.19
N VAL A 129 9.66 -20.30 8.17
CA VAL A 129 11.12 -20.35 8.01
C VAL A 129 11.52 -21.82 8.06
N SER A 130 11.68 -22.45 6.91
CA SER A 130 12.34 -23.74 6.85
C SER A 130 13.85 -23.52 7.06
N THR A 131 14.34 -23.86 8.22
CA THR A 131 15.78 -23.98 8.51
C THR A 131 16.30 -25.24 7.81
N ALA A 132 16.36 -25.22 6.48
CA ALA A 132 17.08 -26.24 5.73
C ALA A 132 18.52 -25.75 5.55
N GLY A 133 19.43 -26.34 6.32
CA GLY A 133 20.87 -26.20 6.09
C GLY A 133 21.72 -25.71 7.25
N ALA A 134 21.65 -26.41 8.37
CA ALA A 134 22.79 -26.45 9.31
C ALA A 134 23.27 -27.90 9.37
N GLN A 135 24.20 -28.24 8.49
CA GLN A 135 25.15 -29.36 8.65
C GLN A 135 26.54 -28.79 8.48
#